data_7d764cbf3e30cf09e5003445693e1ae0
#
_entry.id   7d764cbf3e30cf09e5003445693e1ae0
#
_cell.length_a   1.000
_cell.length_b   1.000
_cell.length_c   1.000
_cell.angle_alpha   90.00
_cell.angle_beta   90.00
_cell.angle_gamma   90.00
#
_symmetry.space_group_name_H-M   'P 1'
#
loop_
_entity.id
_entity.type
_entity.pdbx_description
1 polymer ?
#
loop_
_entity_poly.entity_id
_entity_poly.type
_entity_poly.pdbx_seq_one_letter_code
_entity_poly.pdbx_strand_id
1 'polypeptide(L)'
;SLEKIIAREHPDSLLASLGGQTGLNLAMELDEKGILQKYNVQLLGTKIDSIRRAEDREDFKNMMLAIGEPCIDSVIVRDVQASVDFANEYGYPVIVRPAYTLGGTGGGIAEDEKQLREICADGLRSSRVHENLIERSVAGWKEIEYEVIRDSAGNFITVCNMENFDPVGVHTGDSIVVAPSQTLRDPEHQMLRSASMNIISALGIEGGCNVQYALSPDSMQYYVIEVNPRVSRSSALASKATGYPIAKVTTRIALGYTLDEIVNGVTGQTYACAEPTIDYVVLKFPRWPFDKFVYADKHIGTKMKATGEIMAIGTNFENALLKAVRSLEMGRDSLVTPALEALSDEELESKLRDIDTERSFVVAEALRRGVTMEHIHEVTKIDIWFLKKVQNIVRMEQKLRAMDGIAALDRDTLMAAKKMGVADSAMARFVGCKTADIRMLRERLKVLPAFRMVDTCGGEFEAVSPYFYSTYGTATEAKNSGRKTVVVLGSGPIRIGQGIEFDYCSVHCVWALKRAGFDTVIINNNPETVSTDFDTADRLYFEPLTPEDVMNVLEIEQPVGVVCQFGGQTAIKLAKAVREAGY
;
A
#
# COMPACT_ATOMS: atom_id res chain seq x y z
N SER A 1 25.82 13.42 -17.27
CA SER A 1 24.75 14.39 -17.63
C SER A 1 24.49 15.36 -16.50
N LEU A 2 24.35 14.91 -15.23
CA LEU A 2 24.06 15.74 -14.06
C LEU A 2 25.15 16.80 -13.79
N GLU A 3 26.43 16.46 -13.89
CA GLU A 3 27.52 17.44 -13.73
C GLU A 3 27.37 18.64 -14.68
N LYS A 4 26.96 18.41 -15.95
CA LYS A 4 26.72 19.50 -16.90
C LYS A 4 25.55 20.40 -16.50
N ILE A 5 24.52 19.83 -15.87
CA ILE A 5 23.36 20.59 -15.37
C ILE A 5 23.81 21.40 -14.15
N ILE A 6 24.48 20.79 -13.19
CA ILE A 6 25.02 21.47 -12.00
C ILE A 6 25.93 22.64 -12.40
N ALA A 7 26.81 22.41 -13.38
CA ALA A 7 27.73 23.43 -13.89
C ALA A 7 27.01 24.59 -14.59
N ARG A 8 25.80 24.38 -15.13
CA ARG A 8 25.00 25.40 -15.79
C ARG A 8 24.06 26.15 -14.83
N GLU A 9 23.37 25.39 -13.98
CA GLU A 9 22.31 25.93 -13.09
C GLU A 9 22.87 26.49 -11.78
N HIS A 10 24.10 26.09 -11.38
CA HIS A 10 24.79 26.51 -10.14
C HIS A 10 23.88 26.39 -8.89
N PRO A 11 23.28 25.20 -8.62
CA PRO A 11 22.44 25.05 -7.44
C PRO A 11 23.30 25.14 -6.17
N ASP A 12 22.76 25.73 -5.11
CA ASP A 12 23.40 25.75 -3.79
C ASP A 12 23.31 24.38 -3.10
N SER A 13 22.27 23.61 -3.41
CA SER A 13 21.98 22.35 -2.72
C SER A 13 21.28 21.31 -3.60
N LEU A 14 21.32 20.06 -3.15
CA LEU A 14 20.68 18.89 -3.77
C LEU A 14 19.89 18.12 -2.72
N LEU A 15 18.65 17.76 -3.01
CA LEU A 15 17.82 16.89 -2.19
C LEU A 15 17.60 15.56 -2.92
N ALA A 16 18.18 14.47 -2.40
CA ALA A 16 18.17 13.15 -3.04
C ALA A 16 17.05 12.23 -2.53
N SER A 17 16.65 12.36 -1.26
CA SER A 17 15.76 11.43 -0.58
C SER A 17 14.32 11.36 -1.14
N LEU A 18 13.92 12.33 -1.96
CA LEU A 18 12.61 12.35 -2.65
C LEU A 18 12.64 11.76 -4.07
N GLY A 19 13.84 11.45 -4.58
CA GLY A 19 14.05 10.91 -5.94
C GLY A 19 14.05 9.38 -6.02
N GLY A 20 13.60 8.69 -4.96
CA GLY A 20 13.64 7.24 -4.88
C GLY A 20 15.08 6.69 -4.91
N GLN A 21 15.23 5.40 -5.23
CA GLN A 21 16.54 4.75 -5.30
C GLN A 21 17.49 5.40 -6.32
N THR A 22 16.93 5.86 -7.44
CA THR A 22 17.72 6.58 -8.46
C THR A 22 18.33 7.86 -7.90
N GLY A 23 17.58 8.62 -7.11
CA GLY A 23 18.07 9.83 -6.46
C GLY A 23 19.24 9.54 -5.51
N LEU A 24 19.13 8.52 -4.68
CA LEU A 24 20.19 8.11 -3.74
C LEU A 24 21.45 7.64 -4.48
N ASN A 25 21.31 6.76 -5.47
CA ASN A 25 22.43 6.24 -6.26
C ASN A 25 23.19 7.37 -6.97
N LEU A 26 22.45 8.33 -7.54
CA LEU A 26 23.07 9.47 -8.22
C LEU A 26 23.77 10.42 -7.24
N ALA A 27 23.21 10.63 -6.05
CA ALA A 27 23.85 11.45 -5.02
C ALA A 27 25.18 10.82 -4.55
N MET A 28 25.20 9.51 -4.30
CA MET A 28 26.41 8.77 -3.95
C MET A 28 27.47 8.87 -5.06
N GLU A 29 27.07 8.66 -6.32
CA GLU A 29 27.99 8.76 -7.46
C GLU A 29 28.54 10.20 -7.66
N LEU A 30 27.74 11.23 -7.44
CA LEU A 30 28.19 12.63 -7.50
C LEU A 30 29.20 12.95 -6.39
N ASP A 31 28.99 12.42 -5.19
CA ASP A 31 29.92 12.58 -4.06
C ASP A 31 31.25 11.85 -4.32
N GLU A 32 31.20 10.56 -4.71
CA GLU A 32 32.38 9.75 -5.03
C GLU A 32 33.24 10.36 -6.12
N LYS A 33 32.64 11.02 -7.09
CA LYS A 33 33.35 11.73 -8.16
C LYS A 33 33.82 13.14 -7.77
N GLY A 34 33.58 13.57 -6.54
CA GLY A 34 33.92 14.90 -6.04
C GLY A 34 33.17 16.05 -6.73
N ILE A 35 32.03 15.75 -7.38
CA ILE A 35 31.26 16.75 -8.15
C ILE A 35 30.55 17.72 -7.20
N LEU A 36 29.98 17.22 -6.10
CA LEU A 36 29.33 18.08 -5.11
C LEU A 36 30.30 19.09 -4.52
N GLN A 37 31.52 18.65 -4.16
CA GLN A 37 32.60 19.51 -3.63
C GLN A 37 33.10 20.50 -4.69
N LYS A 38 33.28 20.03 -5.92
CA LYS A 38 33.76 20.86 -7.05
C LYS A 38 32.87 22.07 -7.32
N TYR A 39 31.57 21.90 -7.20
CA TYR A 39 30.58 22.96 -7.48
C TYR A 39 29.97 23.56 -6.21
N ASN A 40 30.51 23.20 -5.02
CA ASN A 40 30.01 23.66 -3.72
C ASN A 40 28.50 23.42 -3.52
N VAL A 41 28.03 22.23 -3.90
CA VAL A 41 26.63 21.82 -3.75
C VAL A 41 26.46 21.06 -2.43
N GLN A 42 25.62 21.56 -1.54
CA GLN A 42 25.30 20.91 -0.28
C GLN A 42 24.24 19.82 -0.48
N LEU A 43 24.49 18.59 0.02
CA LEU A 43 23.44 17.58 0.12
C LEU A 43 22.54 17.88 1.32
N LEU A 44 21.25 18.04 1.08
CA LEU A 44 20.23 18.30 2.11
C LEU A 44 19.60 17.00 2.63
N GLY A 45 19.19 17.01 3.90
CA GLY A 45 18.55 15.87 4.57
C GLY A 45 19.57 14.80 4.94
N THR A 46 19.21 13.54 4.72
CA THR A 46 20.05 12.39 5.08
C THR A 46 21.41 12.43 4.40
N LYS A 47 22.48 12.30 5.19
CA LYS A 47 23.88 12.41 4.74
C LYS A 47 24.30 11.20 3.92
N ILE A 48 25.31 11.37 3.06
CA ILE A 48 25.87 10.29 2.21
C ILE A 48 26.30 9.08 3.04
N ASP A 49 26.99 9.29 4.18
CA ASP A 49 27.43 8.19 5.03
C ASP A 49 26.25 7.40 5.62
N SER A 50 25.15 8.07 5.96
CA SER A 50 23.91 7.41 6.42
C SER A 50 23.28 6.60 5.30
N ILE A 51 23.23 7.15 4.08
CA ILE A 51 22.72 6.44 2.90
C ILE A 51 23.58 5.20 2.63
N ARG A 52 24.91 5.35 2.61
CA ARG A 52 25.84 4.24 2.36
C ARG A 52 25.69 3.11 3.38
N ARG A 53 25.61 3.45 4.68
CA ARG A 53 25.40 2.46 5.76
C ARG A 53 24.05 1.75 5.69
N ALA A 54 23.01 2.38 5.17
CA ALA A 54 21.72 1.76 4.99
C ALA A 54 21.66 0.85 3.74
N GLU A 55 22.42 1.18 2.69
CA GLU A 55 22.42 0.48 1.40
C GLU A 55 23.47 -0.65 1.33
N ASP A 56 24.59 -0.53 2.05
CA ASP A 56 25.60 -1.59 2.13
C ASP A 56 25.17 -2.65 3.15
N ARG A 57 25.06 -3.90 2.71
CA ARG A 57 24.52 -5.00 3.52
C ARG A 57 25.40 -5.35 4.71
N GLU A 58 26.71 -5.30 4.54
CA GLU A 58 27.65 -5.65 5.61
C GLU A 58 27.70 -4.53 6.67
N ASP A 59 27.83 -3.29 6.23
CA ASP A 59 27.78 -2.11 7.10
C ASP A 59 26.45 -2.02 7.85
N PHE A 60 25.34 -2.27 7.17
CA PHE A 60 24.01 -2.30 7.77
C PHE A 60 23.91 -3.39 8.85
N LYS A 61 24.29 -4.63 8.53
CA LYS A 61 24.25 -5.73 9.49
C LYS A 61 25.12 -5.47 10.71
N ASN A 62 26.36 -4.98 10.51
CA ASN A 62 27.26 -4.65 11.59
C ASN A 62 26.71 -3.55 12.50
N MET A 63 26.08 -2.54 11.91
CA MET A 63 25.43 -1.47 12.67
C MET A 63 24.23 -1.99 13.48
N MET A 64 23.36 -2.81 12.88
CA MET A 64 22.22 -3.40 13.59
C MET A 64 22.69 -4.22 14.79
N LEU A 65 23.70 -5.06 14.61
CA LEU A 65 24.29 -5.83 15.70
C LEU A 65 24.89 -4.93 16.80
N ALA A 66 25.54 -3.83 16.42
CA ALA A 66 26.13 -2.89 17.38
C ALA A 66 25.10 -2.18 18.27
N ILE A 67 23.88 -1.96 17.75
CA ILE A 67 22.77 -1.35 18.52
C ILE A 67 21.83 -2.39 19.14
N GLY A 68 22.13 -3.68 18.98
CA GLY A 68 21.32 -4.77 19.53
C GLY A 68 20.04 -5.08 18.77
N GLU A 69 19.91 -4.61 17.55
CA GLU A 69 18.77 -4.91 16.68
C GLU A 69 19.03 -6.19 15.86
N PRO A 70 18.12 -7.18 15.88
CA PRO A 70 18.36 -8.46 15.25
C PRO A 70 18.20 -8.38 13.73
N CYS A 71 19.23 -8.83 13.00
CA CYS A 71 19.16 -9.11 11.58
C CYS A 71 19.07 -10.60 11.32
N ILE A 72 18.58 -10.98 10.14
CA ILE A 72 18.52 -12.39 9.73
C ILE A 72 19.93 -12.96 9.70
N ASP A 73 20.08 -14.16 10.26
CA ASP A 73 21.35 -14.91 10.22
C ASP A 73 21.75 -15.14 8.76
N SER A 74 22.95 -14.75 8.42
CA SER A 74 23.43 -14.78 7.05
C SER A 74 24.95 -14.88 6.99
N VAL A 75 25.46 -15.46 5.90
CA VAL A 75 26.89 -15.58 5.62
C VAL A 75 27.17 -15.35 4.13
N ILE A 76 28.27 -14.69 3.82
CA ILE A 76 28.79 -14.61 2.45
C ILE A 76 29.66 -15.83 2.20
N VAL A 77 29.33 -16.60 1.16
CA VAL A 77 30.07 -17.82 0.79
C VAL A 77 30.66 -17.69 -0.61
N ARG A 78 31.81 -18.33 -0.81
CA ARG A 78 32.51 -18.42 -2.10
C ARG A 78 32.62 -19.84 -2.61
N ASP A 79 32.09 -20.79 -1.85
CA ASP A 79 32.00 -22.20 -2.23
C ASP A 79 30.70 -22.81 -1.70
N VAL A 80 30.34 -23.95 -2.31
CA VAL A 80 29.08 -24.63 -1.99
C VAL A 80 29.09 -25.29 -0.62
N GLN A 81 30.27 -25.76 -0.14
CA GLN A 81 30.32 -26.44 1.14
C GLN A 81 30.08 -25.49 2.30
N ALA A 82 30.59 -24.27 2.25
CA ALA A 82 30.32 -23.24 3.25
C ALA A 82 28.83 -22.91 3.36
N SER A 83 28.06 -22.99 2.26
CA SER A 83 26.60 -22.80 2.30
C SER A 83 25.89 -23.95 3.01
N VAL A 84 26.36 -25.17 2.82
CA VAL A 84 25.83 -26.37 3.51
C VAL A 84 26.15 -26.33 4.99
N ASP A 85 27.36 -25.92 5.36
CA ASP A 85 27.77 -25.80 6.76
C ASP A 85 26.87 -24.80 7.50
N PHE A 86 26.58 -23.64 6.88
CA PHE A 86 25.62 -22.66 7.40
C PHE A 86 24.22 -23.26 7.57
N ALA A 87 23.71 -23.94 6.55
CA ALA A 87 22.37 -24.53 6.61
C ALA A 87 22.27 -25.67 7.66
N ASN A 88 23.36 -26.39 7.92
CA ASN A 88 23.42 -27.40 8.99
C ASN A 88 23.36 -26.75 10.39
N GLU A 89 23.89 -25.54 10.54
CA GLU A 89 23.86 -24.79 11.80
C GLU A 89 22.49 -24.15 12.06
N TYR A 90 21.90 -23.51 11.04
CA TYR A 90 20.70 -22.66 11.18
C TYR A 90 19.40 -23.32 10.71
N GLY A 91 19.48 -24.47 10.01
CA GLY A 91 18.34 -25.21 9.47
C GLY A 91 17.91 -24.76 8.08
N TYR A 92 17.02 -25.56 7.49
CA TYR A 92 16.34 -25.26 6.22
C TYR A 92 14.92 -24.74 6.48
N PRO A 93 14.32 -23.96 5.54
CA PRO A 93 14.89 -23.53 4.27
C PRO A 93 15.89 -22.39 4.43
N VAL A 94 16.78 -22.23 3.44
CA VAL A 94 17.72 -21.10 3.32
C VAL A 94 17.55 -20.40 1.98
N ILE A 95 17.86 -19.11 1.95
CA ILE A 95 17.78 -18.27 0.74
C ILE A 95 19.19 -18.07 0.21
N VAL A 96 19.38 -18.28 -1.09
CA VAL A 96 20.62 -18.01 -1.81
C VAL A 96 20.44 -16.75 -2.64
N ARG A 97 21.29 -15.76 -2.41
CA ARG A 97 21.28 -14.48 -3.15
C ARG A 97 22.66 -14.20 -3.74
N PRO A 98 22.85 -14.39 -5.05
CA PRO A 98 24.12 -14.09 -5.69
C PRO A 98 24.42 -12.58 -5.63
N ALA A 99 25.69 -12.26 -5.34
CA ALA A 99 26.14 -10.88 -5.29
C ALA A 99 26.18 -10.25 -6.69
N TYR A 100 25.77 -8.98 -6.80
CA TYR A 100 25.82 -8.17 -8.02
C TYR A 100 25.09 -8.77 -9.24
N THR A 101 23.99 -9.52 -9.02
CA THR A 101 23.14 -10.00 -10.11
C THR A 101 21.89 -9.14 -10.28
N LEU A 102 21.45 -8.98 -11.54
CA LEU A 102 20.22 -8.26 -11.85
C LEU A 102 18.99 -9.17 -11.68
N GLY A 103 18.02 -8.71 -10.93
CA GLY A 103 16.71 -9.37 -10.85
C GLY A 103 16.70 -10.75 -10.17
N GLY A 104 17.67 -11.05 -9.30
CA GLY A 104 17.70 -12.32 -8.56
C GLY A 104 18.16 -13.53 -9.38
N THR A 105 18.80 -13.30 -10.53
CA THR A 105 19.33 -14.38 -11.38
C THR A 105 20.31 -15.27 -10.63
N GLY A 106 20.09 -16.59 -10.64
CA GLY A 106 20.92 -17.60 -9.97
C GLY A 106 20.63 -17.76 -8.48
N GLY A 107 19.68 -16.98 -7.92
CA GLY A 107 19.23 -17.12 -6.54
C GLY A 107 17.96 -17.98 -6.41
N GLY A 108 17.64 -18.38 -5.19
CA GLY A 108 16.44 -19.16 -4.90
C GLY A 108 16.35 -19.55 -3.43
N ILE A 109 15.26 -20.25 -3.10
CA ILE A 109 15.03 -20.86 -1.79
C ILE A 109 15.38 -22.33 -1.89
N ALA A 110 16.20 -22.82 -0.96
CA ALA A 110 16.59 -24.22 -0.86
C ALA A 110 15.91 -24.85 0.37
N GLU A 111 15.07 -25.85 0.13
CA GLU A 111 14.33 -26.58 1.16
C GLU A 111 15.16 -27.71 1.78
N ASP A 112 16.21 -28.14 1.09
CA ASP A 112 17.11 -29.21 1.49
C ASP A 112 18.54 -29.00 0.95
N GLU A 113 19.47 -29.86 1.41
CA GLU A 113 20.88 -29.80 1.01
C GLU A 113 21.08 -29.97 -0.50
N LYS A 114 20.31 -30.85 -1.16
CA LYS A 114 20.45 -31.08 -2.59
C LYS A 114 20.13 -29.81 -3.39
N GLN A 115 18.99 -29.19 -3.09
CA GLN A 115 18.58 -27.93 -3.72
C GLN A 115 19.58 -26.81 -3.42
N LEU A 116 20.08 -26.75 -2.17
CA LEU A 116 21.07 -25.74 -1.79
C LEU A 116 22.35 -25.87 -2.61
N ARG A 117 22.87 -27.08 -2.79
CA ARG A 117 24.06 -27.31 -3.61
C ARG A 117 23.88 -26.89 -5.06
N GLU A 118 22.73 -27.19 -5.65
CA GLU A 118 22.40 -26.80 -7.02
C GLU A 118 22.27 -25.28 -7.17
N ILE A 119 21.42 -24.63 -6.35
CA ILE A 119 21.16 -23.19 -6.40
C ILE A 119 22.43 -22.40 -6.06
N CYS A 120 23.18 -22.82 -5.03
CA CYS A 120 24.41 -22.13 -4.65
C CYS A 120 25.47 -22.18 -5.76
N ALA A 121 25.64 -23.32 -6.42
CA ALA A 121 26.57 -23.46 -7.55
C ALA A 121 26.17 -22.56 -8.73
N ASP A 122 24.87 -22.47 -9.03
CA ASP A 122 24.35 -21.58 -10.07
C ASP A 122 24.53 -20.11 -9.71
N GLY A 123 24.29 -19.76 -8.46
CA GLY A 123 24.52 -18.42 -7.93
C GLY A 123 25.97 -17.98 -8.02
N LEU A 124 26.91 -18.83 -7.61
CA LEU A 124 28.35 -18.54 -7.72
C LEU A 124 28.81 -18.34 -9.17
N ARG A 125 28.25 -19.10 -10.11
CA ARG A 125 28.51 -18.92 -11.56
C ARG A 125 27.93 -17.60 -12.09
N SER A 126 26.78 -17.21 -11.58
CA SER A 126 26.06 -16.00 -12.03
C SER A 126 26.63 -14.72 -11.44
N SER A 127 27.25 -14.80 -10.26
CA SER A 127 27.86 -13.67 -9.58
C SER A 127 29.20 -13.29 -10.23
N ARG A 128 29.37 -12.00 -10.57
CA ARG A 128 30.61 -11.47 -11.14
C ARG A 128 31.81 -11.56 -10.18
N VAL A 129 31.54 -11.61 -8.89
CA VAL A 129 32.56 -11.71 -7.82
C VAL A 129 32.63 -13.12 -7.24
N HIS A 130 31.86 -14.08 -7.79
CA HIS A 130 31.76 -15.46 -7.31
C HIS A 130 31.42 -15.57 -5.82
N GLU A 131 30.42 -14.78 -5.39
CA GLU A 131 29.93 -14.75 -4.01
C GLU A 131 28.40 -14.92 -3.99
N ASN A 132 27.95 -15.72 -3.00
CA ASN A 132 26.54 -15.79 -2.62
C ASN A 132 26.37 -15.33 -1.17
N LEU A 133 25.31 -14.59 -0.90
CA LEU A 133 24.78 -14.45 0.45
C LEU A 133 23.82 -15.61 0.71
N ILE A 134 24.05 -16.36 1.78
CA ILE A 134 23.16 -17.40 2.29
C ILE A 134 22.46 -16.83 3.51
N GLU A 135 21.13 -16.85 3.52
CA GLU A 135 20.32 -16.33 4.62
C GLU A 135 19.37 -17.40 5.13
N ARG A 136 19.15 -17.44 6.45
CA ARG A 136 18.06 -18.21 7.05
C ARG A 136 16.73 -17.70 6.50
N SER A 137 15.84 -18.60 6.08
CA SER A 137 14.53 -18.20 5.63
C SER A 137 13.62 -17.92 6.83
N VAL A 138 12.93 -16.78 6.77
CA VAL A 138 11.81 -16.43 7.66
C VAL A 138 10.49 -16.39 6.87
N ALA A 139 10.41 -17.16 5.78
CA ALA A 139 9.18 -17.31 5.01
C ALA A 139 8.04 -17.78 5.94
N GLY A 140 6.87 -17.18 5.76
CA GLY A 140 5.72 -17.47 6.61
C GLY A 140 5.62 -16.60 7.88
N TRP A 141 6.64 -15.80 8.21
CA TRP A 141 6.54 -14.81 9.27
C TRP A 141 5.70 -13.62 8.83
N LYS A 142 5.16 -12.85 9.77
CA LYS A 142 4.44 -11.61 9.46
C LYS A 142 5.40 -10.57 8.92
N GLU A 143 5.01 -9.86 7.88
CA GLU A 143 5.76 -8.70 7.37
C GLU A 143 5.09 -7.42 7.84
N ILE A 144 5.85 -6.63 8.60
CA ILE A 144 5.38 -5.39 9.22
C ILE A 144 6.26 -4.24 8.76
N GLU A 145 5.65 -3.12 8.40
CA GLU A 145 6.35 -1.91 7.98
C GLU A 145 6.04 -0.74 8.90
N TYR A 146 7.05 0.10 9.11
CA TYR A 146 6.93 1.38 9.81
C TYR A 146 7.41 2.51 8.90
N GLU A 147 6.52 3.46 8.64
CA GLU A 147 6.90 4.75 8.08
C GLU A 147 7.18 5.71 9.22
N VAL A 148 8.41 6.20 9.27
CA VAL A 148 8.93 6.97 10.39
C VAL A 148 9.62 8.24 9.88
N ILE A 149 9.67 9.25 10.73
CA ILE A 149 10.36 10.52 10.45
C ILE A 149 11.23 10.88 11.64
N ARG A 150 12.41 11.42 11.36
CA ARG A 150 13.33 11.97 12.35
C ARG A 150 13.92 13.28 11.84
N ASP A 151 14.05 14.27 12.73
CA ASP A 151 14.72 15.54 12.44
C ASP A 151 16.19 15.58 12.95
N SER A 152 16.86 16.68 12.67
CA SER A 152 18.26 16.89 13.10
C SER A 152 18.44 17.04 14.61
N ALA A 153 17.39 17.43 15.34
CA ALA A 153 17.39 17.52 16.80
C ALA A 153 17.19 16.16 17.50
N GLY A 154 16.86 15.12 16.71
CA GLY A 154 16.60 13.78 17.23
C GLY A 154 15.16 13.52 17.62
N ASN A 155 14.23 14.43 17.32
CA ASN A 155 12.80 14.16 17.46
C ASN A 155 12.40 13.08 16.45
N PHE A 156 11.57 12.15 16.91
CA PHE A 156 11.12 10.99 16.14
C PHE A 156 9.62 10.83 16.28
N ILE A 157 8.97 10.43 15.19
CA ILE A 157 7.58 9.96 15.18
C ILE A 157 7.43 8.73 14.28
N THR A 158 6.44 7.91 14.60
CA THR A 158 5.88 6.91 13.69
C THR A 158 4.68 7.53 12.98
N VAL A 159 4.78 7.70 11.66
CA VAL A 159 3.67 8.23 10.87
C VAL A 159 2.60 7.16 10.70
N CYS A 160 3.02 5.93 10.39
CA CYS A 160 2.11 4.82 10.14
C CYS A 160 2.81 3.49 10.35
N ASN A 161 2.12 2.52 10.93
CA ASN A 161 2.50 1.11 10.81
C ASN A 161 1.58 0.41 9.83
N MET A 162 2.11 -0.60 9.14
CA MET A 162 1.40 -1.34 8.11
C MET A 162 1.72 -2.83 8.23
N GLU A 163 0.82 -3.67 7.78
CA GLU A 163 0.94 -5.12 7.81
C GLU A 163 0.57 -5.72 6.46
N ASN A 164 1.37 -6.65 5.98
CA ASN A 164 1.08 -7.38 4.76
C ASN A 164 0.07 -8.51 5.03
N PHE A 165 -0.88 -8.68 4.13
CA PHE A 165 -1.78 -9.83 4.09
C PHE A 165 -1.01 -11.12 3.79
N ASP A 166 -0.06 -11.04 2.86
CA ASP A 166 0.84 -12.15 2.54
C ASP A 166 2.01 -12.17 3.54
N PRO A 167 2.44 -13.35 3.98
CA PRO A 167 3.62 -13.47 4.84
C PRO A 167 4.90 -13.12 4.10
N VAL A 168 6.00 -12.99 4.85
CA VAL A 168 7.36 -12.81 4.30
C VAL A 168 7.64 -13.86 3.23
N GLY A 169 8.16 -13.41 2.11
CA GLY A 169 8.41 -14.19 0.89
C GLY A 169 7.72 -13.60 -0.35
N VAL A 170 6.72 -12.76 -0.16
CA VAL A 170 6.09 -11.94 -1.20
C VAL A 170 6.56 -10.51 -1.03
N HIS A 171 7.04 -9.88 -2.12
CA HIS A 171 7.46 -8.48 -2.09
C HIS A 171 6.28 -7.59 -1.66
N THR A 172 6.51 -6.65 -0.73
CA THR A 172 5.46 -5.77 -0.20
C THR A 172 4.71 -5.00 -1.31
N GLY A 173 5.37 -4.66 -2.42
CA GLY A 173 4.73 -4.07 -3.60
C GLY A 173 3.69 -4.96 -4.28
N ASP A 174 3.78 -6.27 -4.12
CA ASP A 174 2.87 -7.28 -4.68
C ASP A 174 1.88 -7.83 -3.64
N SER A 175 2.01 -7.45 -2.37
CA SER A 175 1.07 -7.85 -1.30
C SER A 175 -0.06 -6.84 -1.11
N ILE A 176 -1.20 -7.33 -0.63
CA ILE A 176 -2.21 -6.48 -0.02
C ILE A 176 -1.62 -5.98 1.31
N VAL A 177 -1.66 -4.65 1.53
CA VAL A 177 -1.14 -4.04 2.76
C VAL A 177 -2.26 -3.32 3.48
N VAL A 178 -2.32 -3.47 4.78
CA VAL A 178 -3.33 -2.84 5.65
C VAL A 178 -2.69 -1.89 6.65
N ALA A 179 -3.28 -0.74 6.83
CA ALA A 179 -2.92 0.26 7.82
C ALA A 179 -4.14 0.65 8.69
N PRO A 180 -3.99 0.73 10.03
CA PRO A 180 -2.84 0.28 10.79
C PRO A 180 -2.71 -1.25 10.78
N SER A 181 -1.59 -1.80 11.26
CA SER A 181 -1.44 -3.24 11.46
C SER A 181 -2.59 -3.77 12.33
N GLN A 182 -3.20 -4.88 11.90
CA GLN A 182 -4.43 -5.40 12.48
C GLN A 182 -4.18 -6.52 13.51
N THR A 183 -3.05 -7.20 13.42
CA THR A 183 -2.75 -8.39 14.23
C THR A 183 -1.68 -8.15 15.28
N LEU A 184 -1.07 -6.96 15.33
CA LEU A 184 -0.10 -6.60 16.37
C LEU A 184 -0.80 -6.37 17.71
N ARG A 185 -0.26 -7.00 18.76
CA ARG A 185 -0.56 -6.66 20.14
C ARG A 185 0.23 -5.43 20.56
N ASP A 186 -0.24 -4.69 21.55
CA ASP A 186 0.44 -3.49 22.04
C ASP A 186 1.94 -3.70 22.38
N PRO A 187 2.36 -4.78 23.09
CA PRO A 187 3.80 -5.02 23.32
C PRO A 187 4.62 -5.21 22.03
N GLU A 188 4.06 -5.85 21.01
CA GLU A 188 4.71 -6.03 19.70
C GLU A 188 4.83 -4.68 18.97
N HIS A 189 3.76 -3.88 18.99
CA HIS A 189 3.77 -2.55 18.42
C HIS A 189 4.83 -1.65 19.08
N GLN A 190 4.87 -1.60 20.40
CA GLN A 190 5.84 -0.79 21.14
C GLN A 190 7.29 -1.26 20.91
N MET A 191 7.50 -2.56 20.83
CA MET A 191 8.81 -3.15 20.53
C MET A 191 9.31 -2.71 19.15
N LEU A 192 8.51 -2.89 18.09
CA LEU A 192 8.91 -2.53 16.72
C LEU A 192 9.02 -1.00 16.53
N ARG A 193 8.18 -0.22 17.21
CA ARG A 193 8.30 1.24 17.26
C ARG A 193 9.63 1.68 17.87
N SER A 194 10.01 1.08 19.00
CA SER A 194 11.28 1.37 19.68
C SER A 194 12.48 0.95 18.83
N ALA A 195 12.40 -0.22 18.19
CA ALA A 195 13.41 -0.68 17.24
C ALA A 195 13.58 0.31 16.07
N SER A 196 12.48 0.79 15.50
CA SER A 196 12.52 1.80 14.42
C SER A 196 13.22 3.08 14.88
N MET A 197 12.94 3.56 16.08
CA MET A 197 13.59 4.73 16.67
C MET A 197 15.11 4.51 16.83
N ASN A 198 15.52 3.35 17.37
CA ASN A 198 16.93 3.00 17.55
C ASN A 198 17.66 2.96 16.20
N ILE A 199 17.07 2.30 15.20
CA ILE A 199 17.65 2.11 13.88
C ILE A 199 17.87 3.45 13.18
N ILE A 200 16.82 4.28 13.05
CA ILE A 200 16.95 5.54 12.29
C ILE A 200 17.81 6.57 13.03
N SER A 201 17.88 6.50 14.37
CA SER A 201 18.77 7.34 15.15
C SER A 201 20.23 6.93 14.95
N ALA A 202 20.55 5.64 14.98
CA ALA A 202 21.90 5.12 14.74
C ALA A 202 22.37 5.40 13.30
N LEU A 203 21.48 5.29 12.32
CA LEU A 203 21.76 5.65 10.93
C LEU A 203 21.92 7.16 10.72
N GLY A 204 21.44 7.99 11.66
CA GLY A 204 21.47 9.44 11.51
C GLY A 204 20.57 9.95 10.39
N ILE A 205 19.41 9.31 10.22
CA ILE A 205 18.42 9.73 9.20
C ILE A 205 17.88 11.12 9.56
N GLU A 206 17.76 11.97 8.53
CA GLU A 206 17.10 13.28 8.61
C GLU A 206 16.01 13.33 7.52
N GLY A 207 14.76 13.12 7.93
CA GLY A 207 13.58 13.02 7.07
C GLY A 207 12.84 11.70 7.21
N GLY A 208 12.09 11.34 6.16
CA GLY A 208 11.29 10.11 6.12
C GLY A 208 12.12 8.86 5.83
N CYS A 209 11.73 7.76 6.46
CA CYS A 209 12.36 6.46 6.30
C CYS A 209 11.32 5.35 6.46
N ASN A 210 11.48 4.27 5.70
CA ASN A 210 10.70 3.04 5.83
C ASN A 210 11.56 1.96 6.47
N VAL A 211 11.01 1.27 7.48
CA VAL A 211 11.65 0.13 8.16
C VAL A 211 10.75 -1.08 8.03
N GLN A 212 11.31 -2.20 7.56
CA GLN A 212 10.58 -3.46 7.34
C GLN A 212 11.08 -4.53 8.30
N TYR A 213 10.13 -5.26 8.88
CA TYR A 213 10.36 -6.31 9.86
C TYR A 213 9.71 -7.62 9.46
N ALA A 214 10.39 -8.74 9.74
CA ALA A 214 9.77 -10.03 9.90
C ALA A 214 9.47 -10.25 11.39
N LEU A 215 8.20 -10.48 11.74
CA LEU A 215 7.77 -10.78 13.10
C LEU A 215 7.29 -12.23 13.18
N SER A 216 7.80 -12.99 14.15
CA SER A 216 7.34 -14.37 14.39
C SER A 216 5.83 -14.37 14.70
N PRO A 217 5.04 -15.28 14.09
CA PRO A 217 3.62 -15.40 14.42
C PRO A 217 3.39 -15.94 15.85
N ASP A 218 4.37 -16.63 16.44
CA ASP A 218 4.22 -17.38 17.68
C ASP A 218 4.99 -16.80 18.87
N SER A 219 5.81 -15.76 18.65
CA SER A 219 6.67 -15.17 19.69
C SER A 219 6.94 -13.69 19.46
N MET A 220 7.62 -13.06 20.41
CA MET A 220 8.11 -11.68 20.29
C MET A 220 9.39 -11.54 19.45
N GLN A 221 9.84 -12.62 18.79
CA GLN A 221 11.04 -12.59 17.97
C GLN A 221 10.76 -11.86 16.66
N TYR A 222 11.66 -10.97 16.28
CA TYR A 222 11.61 -10.27 15.00
C TYR A 222 13.00 -10.15 14.38
N TYR A 223 13.02 -9.81 13.10
CA TYR A 223 14.24 -9.45 12.37
C TYR A 223 14.00 -8.19 11.57
N VAL A 224 15.02 -7.34 11.49
CA VAL A 224 15.06 -6.22 10.55
C VAL A 224 15.36 -6.77 9.17
N ILE A 225 14.45 -6.55 8.22
CA ILE A 225 14.62 -7.01 6.83
C ILE A 225 15.35 -5.96 6.01
N GLU A 226 14.84 -4.72 6.05
CA GLU A 226 15.30 -3.64 5.19
C GLU A 226 14.99 -2.28 5.80
N VAL A 227 15.86 -1.31 5.54
CA VAL A 227 15.65 0.09 5.86
C VAL A 227 15.85 0.92 4.60
N ASN A 228 14.85 1.69 4.23
CA ASN A 228 14.88 2.57 3.06
C ASN A 228 15.04 4.02 3.52
N PRO A 229 16.25 4.64 3.45
CA PRO A 229 16.51 5.99 3.97
C PRO A 229 16.00 7.08 3.01
N ARG A 230 14.78 6.95 2.57
CA ARG A 230 14.15 7.80 1.55
C ARG A 230 12.63 7.69 1.60
N VAL A 231 11.96 8.65 0.99
CA VAL A 231 10.54 8.54 0.68
C VAL A 231 10.31 7.44 -0.38
N SER A 232 9.29 6.65 -0.20
CA SER A 232 8.97 5.47 -1.00
C SER A 232 7.48 5.47 -1.42
N ARG A 233 7.03 4.42 -2.10
CA ARG A 233 5.61 4.22 -2.41
C ARG A 233 4.77 4.06 -1.14
N SER A 234 5.27 3.32 -0.17
CA SER A 234 4.63 3.18 1.14
C SER A 234 4.52 4.52 1.88
N SER A 235 5.46 5.45 1.68
CA SER A 235 5.36 6.81 2.22
C SER A 235 4.22 7.61 1.58
N ALA A 236 3.96 7.42 0.27
CA ALA A 236 2.83 8.04 -0.41
C ALA A 236 1.49 7.49 0.13
N LEU A 237 1.40 6.17 0.28
CA LEU A 237 0.26 5.50 0.91
C LEU A 237 0.05 6.02 2.35
N ALA A 238 1.08 5.97 3.19
CA ALA A 238 1.03 6.41 4.58
C ALA A 238 0.61 7.87 4.70
N SER A 239 1.11 8.76 3.83
CA SER A 239 0.75 10.18 3.83
C SER A 239 -0.75 10.40 3.64
N LYS A 240 -1.37 9.65 2.74
CA LYS A 240 -2.80 9.79 2.41
C LYS A 240 -3.69 8.99 3.37
N ALA A 241 -3.18 7.86 3.86
CA ALA A 241 -3.84 7.07 4.89
C ALA A 241 -3.97 7.83 6.21
N THR A 242 -2.97 8.62 6.56
CA THR A 242 -2.91 9.31 7.85
C THR A 242 -3.15 10.82 7.77
N GLY A 243 -3.23 11.40 6.58
CA GLY A 243 -3.25 12.86 6.43
C GLY A 243 -1.98 13.55 6.94
N TYR A 244 -0.85 12.83 6.99
CA TYR A 244 0.45 13.39 7.38
C TYR A 244 1.34 13.55 6.13
N PRO A 245 1.68 14.79 5.73
CA PRO A 245 2.33 15.05 4.43
C PRO A 245 3.84 14.78 4.48
N ILE A 246 4.24 13.49 4.48
CA ILE A 246 5.63 13.03 4.67
C ILE A 246 6.62 13.78 3.79
N ALA A 247 6.36 13.91 2.49
CA ALA A 247 7.30 14.57 1.57
C ALA A 247 7.53 16.05 1.91
N LYS A 248 6.47 16.79 2.28
CA LYS A 248 6.58 18.20 2.67
C LYS A 248 7.31 18.36 4.00
N VAL A 249 6.99 17.51 4.97
CA VAL A 249 7.68 17.51 6.27
C VAL A 249 9.16 17.16 6.09
N THR A 250 9.47 16.10 5.34
CA THR A 250 10.86 15.72 5.00
C THR A 250 11.63 16.86 4.34
N THR A 251 10.99 17.59 3.42
CA THR A 251 11.63 18.75 2.78
C THR A 251 11.94 19.86 3.78
N ARG A 252 11.03 20.16 4.70
CA ARG A 252 11.26 21.17 5.74
C ARG A 252 12.36 20.75 6.72
N ILE A 253 12.41 19.48 7.10
CA ILE A 253 13.53 18.93 7.90
C ILE A 253 14.84 19.10 7.17
N ALA A 254 14.89 18.80 5.87
CA ALA A 254 16.10 18.99 5.05
C ALA A 254 16.56 20.45 4.97
N LEU A 255 15.65 21.42 5.18
CA LEU A 255 15.95 22.84 5.29
C LEU A 255 16.31 23.30 6.71
N GLY A 256 16.38 22.38 7.68
CA GLY A 256 16.82 22.63 9.05
C GLY A 256 15.71 22.87 10.08
N TYR A 257 14.43 22.73 9.71
CA TYR A 257 13.33 22.80 10.67
C TYR A 257 13.23 21.53 11.51
N THR A 258 12.79 21.65 12.75
CA THR A 258 12.47 20.54 13.63
C THR A 258 10.97 20.19 13.57
N LEU A 259 10.61 18.98 14.00
CA LEU A 259 9.23 18.49 13.92
C LEU A 259 8.22 19.35 14.69
N ASP A 260 8.64 19.95 15.80
CA ASP A 260 7.83 20.85 16.64
C ASP A 260 7.69 22.28 16.04
N GLU A 261 8.50 22.65 15.07
CA GLU A 261 8.40 23.91 14.32
C GLU A 261 7.52 23.78 13.07
N ILE A 262 7.30 22.56 12.57
CA ILE A 262 6.59 22.31 11.32
C ILE A 262 5.09 22.10 11.61
N VAL A 263 4.26 23.02 11.13
CA VAL A 263 2.79 22.82 11.15
C VAL A 263 2.39 21.77 10.13
N ASN A 264 1.54 20.83 10.52
CA ASN A 264 0.95 19.86 9.60
C ASN A 264 0.03 20.58 8.61
N GLY A 265 0.42 20.57 7.34
CA GLY A 265 -0.29 21.31 6.28
C GLY A 265 -1.69 20.76 5.97
N VAL A 266 -2.00 19.52 6.37
CA VAL A 266 -3.32 18.90 6.16
C VAL A 266 -4.29 19.36 7.24
N THR A 267 -3.90 19.29 8.50
CA THR A 267 -4.77 19.66 9.64
C THR A 267 -4.77 21.18 9.90
N GLY A 268 -3.66 21.86 9.59
CA GLY A 268 -3.46 23.27 9.87
C GLY A 268 -3.41 23.65 11.36
N GLN A 269 -3.59 22.67 12.27
CA GLN A 269 -3.70 22.87 13.70
C GLN A 269 -2.69 22.08 14.52
N THR A 270 -2.29 20.91 14.04
CA THR A 270 -1.28 20.06 14.69
C THR A 270 0.11 20.33 14.13
N TYR A 271 1.14 20.01 14.92
CA TYR A 271 2.53 20.05 14.49
C TYR A 271 2.99 18.68 14.00
N ALA A 272 4.06 18.66 13.22
CA ALA A 272 4.62 17.44 12.64
C ALA A 272 5.16 16.46 13.69
N CYS A 273 5.36 16.90 14.94
CA CYS A 273 5.74 16.04 16.07
C CYS A 273 4.57 15.21 16.64
N ALA A 274 3.31 15.50 16.26
CA ALA A 274 2.16 14.72 16.68
C ALA A 274 2.01 13.45 15.81
N GLU A 275 2.08 12.28 16.45
CA GLU A 275 1.86 11.01 15.75
C GLU A 275 0.39 10.88 15.33
N PRO A 276 0.12 10.48 14.08
CA PRO A 276 -1.24 10.23 13.63
C PRO A 276 -1.88 9.07 14.39
N THR A 277 -3.15 9.25 14.76
CA THR A 277 -4.01 8.20 15.33
C THR A 277 -5.21 8.03 14.43
N ILE A 278 -5.45 6.82 13.94
CA ILE A 278 -6.54 6.52 13.00
C ILE A 278 -7.50 5.48 13.57
N ASP A 279 -8.81 5.70 13.36
CA ASP A 279 -9.91 4.83 13.82
C ASP A 279 -10.64 4.13 12.66
N TYR A 280 -10.02 4.11 11.49
CA TYR A 280 -10.50 3.46 10.27
C TYR A 280 -9.43 2.50 9.74
N VAL A 281 -9.76 1.74 8.69
CA VAL A 281 -8.84 0.80 8.03
C VAL A 281 -8.56 1.28 6.63
N VAL A 282 -7.27 1.36 6.30
CA VAL A 282 -6.79 1.65 4.94
C VAL A 282 -6.21 0.38 4.36
N LEU A 283 -6.57 0.06 3.13
CA LEU A 283 -6.09 -1.12 2.43
C LEU A 283 -5.52 -0.73 1.07
N LYS A 284 -4.27 -1.10 0.84
CA LYS A 284 -3.62 -1.05 -0.47
C LYS A 284 -3.81 -2.38 -1.17
N PHE A 285 -4.20 -2.37 -2.46
CA PHE A 285 -4.25 -3.55 -3.28
C PHE A 285 -3.43 -3.33 -4.57
N PRO A 286 -2.46 -4.22 -4.89
CA PRO A 286 -1.64 -4.07 -6.09
C PRO A 286 -2.44 -4.29 -7.38
N ARG A 287 -2.00 -3.63 -8.45
CA ARG A 287 -2.50 -3.84 -9.80
C ARG A 287 -1.38 -4.41 -10.68
N TRP A 288 -1.57 -5.61 -11.21
CA TRP A 288 -0.59 -6.29 -12.06
C TRP A 288 -0.93 -6.13 -13.54
N PRO A 289 0.08 -6.20 -14.43
CA PRO A 289 -0.09 -6.01 -15.88
C PRO A 289 -0.48 -7.29 -16.62
N PHE A 290 -0.94 -8.33 -15.95
CA PHE A 290 -1.19 -9.65 -16.55
C PHE A 290 -2.41 -9.70 -17.45
N ASP A 291 -3.24 -8.67 -17.47
CA ASP A 291 -4.26 -8.43 -18.49
C ASP A 291 -3.65 -8.07 -19.86
N LYS A 292 -2.44 -7.54 -19.88
CA LYS A 292 -1.67 -7.21 -21.08
C LYS A 292 -0.64 -8.29 -21.43
N PHE A 293 -0.02 -8.89 -20.42
CA PHE A 293 1.01 -9.93 -20.55
C PHE A 293 0.44 -11.29 -20.15
N VAL A 294 -0.49 -11.82 -20.95
CA VAL A 294 -1.24 -13.05 -20.65
C VAL A 294 -0.37 -14.31 -20.51
N TYR A 295 0.80 -14.33 -21.14
CA TYR A 295 1.76 -15.44 -21.07
C TYR A 295 2.84 -15.23 -19.99
N ALA A 296 2.82 -14.12 -19.26
CA ALA A 296 3.78 -13.90 -18.20
C ALA A 296 3.47 -14.79 -16.99
N ASP A 297 4.54 -15.16 -16.28
CA ASP A 297 4.42 -15.86 -15.00
C ASP A 297 3.70 -15.00 -13.95
N LYS A 298 2.57 -15.49 -13.44
CA LYS A 298 1.70 -14.80 -12.48
C LYS A 298 2.06 -15.05 -11.02
N HIS A 299 3.03 -15.95 -10.75
CA HIS A 299 3.50 -16.16 -9.40
C HIS A 299 4.13 -14.88 -8.85
N ILE A 300 3.81 -14.56 -7.62
CA ILE A 300 4.39 -13.44 -6.88
C ILE A 300 5.40 -13.97 -5.86
N GLY A 301 6.43 -13.20 -5.59
CA GLY A 301 7.53 -13.59 -4.71
C GLY A 301 8.36 -12.37 -4.32
N THR A 302 9.64 -12.56 -4.07
CA THR A 302 10.54 -11.49 -3.61
C THR A 302 10.84 -10.41 -4.65
N LYS A 303 10.45 -10.62 -5.94
CA LYS A 303 10.61 -9.65 -7.01
C LYS A 303 9.28 -8.99 -7.34
N MET A 304 9.21 -7.68 -7.23
CA MET A 304 8.01 -6.90 -7.53
C MET A 304 7.59 -7.02 -9.00
N LYS A 305 6.30 -7.32 -9.24
CA LYS A 305 5.66 -7.43 -10.56
C LYS A 305 4.53 -6.43 -10.77
N ALA A 306 3.99 -5.84 -9.69
CA ALA A 306 2.92 -4.87 -9.77
C ALA A 306 3.36 -3.58 -10.50
N THR A 307 2.47 -3.00 -11.30
CA THR A 307 2.71 -1.75 -12.04
C THR A 307 2.00 -0.55 -11.44
N GLY A 308 1.02 -0.78 -10.59
CA GLY A 308 0.27 0.26 -9.89
C GLY A 308 -0.44 -0.33 -8.68
N GLU A 309 -1.14 0.54 -7.97
CA GLU A 309 -1.88 0.16 -6.78
C GLU A 309 -3.11 1.04 -6.59
N ILE A 310 -4.01 0.57 -5.76
CA ILE A 310 -5.15 1.35 -5.28
C ILE A 310 -5.10 1.43 -3.76
N MET A 311 -5.73 2.47 -3.23
CA MET A 311 -6.00 2.63 -1.82
C MET A 311 -7.51 2.70 -1.58
N ALA A 312 -7.99 1.93 -0.62
CA ALA A 312 -9.38 1.95 -0.18
C ALA A 312 -9.44 2.21 1.32
N ILE A 313 -10.39 3.02 1.75
CA ILE A 313 -10.60 3.34 3.17
C ILE A 313 -12.00 2.86 3.58
N GLY A 314 -12.06 2.20 4.73
CA GLY A 314 -13.30 1.72 5.31
C GLY A 314 -13.26 1.75 6.84
N THR A 315 -14.41 1.58 7.46
CA THR A 315 -14.53 1.49 8.94
C THR A 315 -14.09 0.14 9.49
N ASN A 316 -13.89 -0.84 8.62
CA ASN A 316 -13.39 -2.17 8.93
C ASN A 316 -12.69 -2.78 7.71
N PHE A 317 -11.96 -3.87 7.95
CA PHE A 317 -11.18 -4.55 6.90
C PHE A 317 -12.06 -5.06 5.75
N GLU A 318 -13.21 -5.66 6.04
CA GLU A 318 -14.13 -6.20 5.03
C GLU A 318 -14.60 -5.10 4.07
N ASN A 319 -14.97 -3.92 4.62
CA ASN A 319 -15.38 -2.77 3.81
C ASN A 319 -14.24 -2.26 2.92
N ALA A 320 -13.05 -2.09 3.49
CA ALA A 320 -11.87 -1.65 2.75
C ALA A 320 -11.49 -2.66 1.65
N LEU A 321 -11.53 -3.97 1.92
CA LEU A 321 -11.21 -5.03 0.96
C LEU A 321 -12.18 -5.04 -0.23
N LEU A 322 -13.49 -4.97 0.02
CA LEU A 322 -14.48 -4.98 -1.07
C LEU A 322 -14.46 -3.70 -1.90
N LYS A 323 -14.17 -2.54 -1.30
CA LYS A 323 -13.90 -1.30 -2.04
C LYS A 323 -12.63 -1.44 -2.90
N ALA A 324 -11.57 -2.02 -2.34
CA ALA A 324 -10.32 -2.26 -3.06
C ALA A 324 -10.53 -3.13 -4.29
N VAL A 325 -11.27 -4.24 -4.15
CA VAL A 325 -11.59 -5.13 -5.28
C VAL A 325 -12.30 -4.38 -6.41
N ARG A 326 -13.28 -3.51 -6.09
CA ARG A 326 -13.96 -2.68 -7.09
C ARG A 326 -13.04 -1.65 -7.75
N SER A 327 -12.08 -1.15 -7.00
CA SER A 327 -11.13 -0.13 -7.46
C SER A 327 -10.07 -0.65 -8.44
N LEU A 328 -9.81 -1.96 -8.47
CA LEU A 328 -8.82 -2.57 -9.36
C LEU A 328 -9.20 -2.52 -10.86
N GLU A 329 -10.46 -2.21 -11.17
CA GLU A 329 -10.98 -2.16 -12.55
C GLU A 329 -10.78 -3.46 -13.34
N MET A 330 -10.95 -4.59 -12.67
CA MET A 330 -10.88 -5.93 -13.24
C MET A 330 -12.27 -6.51 -13.55
N GLY A 331 -13.32 -5.69 -13.49
CA GLY A 331 -14.71 -6.13 -13.68
C GLY A 331 -15.25 -6.95 -12.52
N ARG A 332 -14.63 -6.87 -11.34
CA ARG A 332 -15.02 -7.58 -10.11
C ARG A 332 -15.66 -6.63 -9.12
N ASP A 333 -16.75 -7.05 -8.51
CA ASP A 333 -17.50 -6.31 -7.48
C ASP A 333 -17.63 -7.09 -6.17
N SER A 334 -17.04 -8.29 -6.10
CA SER A 334 -17.05 -9.19 -4.95
C SER A 334 -15.85 -10.14 -5.00
N LEU A 335 -15.72 -11.00 -4.00
CA LEU A 335 -14.71 -12.07 -3.96
C LEU A 335 -15.14 -13.33 -4.74
N VAL A 336 -16.30 -13.30 -5.40
CA VAL A 336 -16.77 -14.40 -6.25
C VAL A 336 -16.13 -14.31 -7.62
N THR A 337 -15.51 -15.40 -8.05
CA THR A 337 -14.90 -15.54 -9.37
C THR A 337 -15.44 -16.79 -10.06
N PRO A 338 -16.25 -16.68 -11.14
CA PRO A 338 -16.84 -17.83 -11.80
C PRO A 338 -15.84 -18.89 -12.25
N ALA A 339 -14.62 -18.45 -12.64
CA ALA A 339 -13.56 -19.37 -13.01
C ALA A 339 -13.09 -20.25 -11.83
N LEU A 340 -13.08 -19.71 -10.60
CA LEU A 340 -12.73 -20.48 -9.40
C LEU A 340 -13.89 -21.37 -8.94
N GLU A 341 -15.13 -20.91 -9.08
CA GLU A 341 -16.32 -21.72 -8.78
C GLU A 341 -16.41 -22.99 -9.67
N ALA A 342 -15.82 -22.97 -10.87
CA ALA A 342 -15.80 -24.08 -11.81
C ALA A 342 -14.69 -25.12 -11.56
N LEU A 343 -13.72 -24.84 -10.68
CA LEU A 343 -12.63 -25.76 -10.36
C LEU A 343 -13.10 -26.96 -9.55
N SER A 344 -12.44 -28.12 -9.71
CA SER A 344 -12.58 -29.24 -8.77
C SER A 344 -11.94 -28.89 -7.41
N ASP A 345 -12.22 -29.69 -6.39
CA ASP A 345 -11.64 -29.47 -5.06
C ASP A 345 -10.12 -29.70 -5.06
N GLU A 346 -9.64 -30.65 -5.88
CA GLU A 346 -8.21 -30.92 -6.06
C GLU A 346 -7.49 -29.76 -6.77
N GLU A 347 -8.13 -29.17 -7.80
CA GLU A 347 -7.61 -28.01 -8.50
C GLU A 347 -7.57 -26.78 -7.57
N LEU A 348 -8.59 -26.58 -6.74
CA LEU A 348 -8.65 -25.49 -5.78
C LEU A 348 -7.58 -25.65 -4.70
N GLU A 349 -7.36 -26.88 -4.19
CA GLU A 349 -6.29 -27.17 -3.24
C GLU A 349 -4.90 -26.91 -3.83
N SER A 350 -4.69 -27.27 -5.10
CA SER A 350 -3.46 -26.92 -5.83
C SER A 350 -3.28 -25.40 -5.92
N LYS A 351 -4.35 -24.69 -6.23
CA LYS A 351 -4.36 -23.22 -6.31
C LYS A 351 -4.10 -22.54 -4.96
N LEU A 352 -4.51 -23.12 -3.84
CA LEU A 352 -4.19 -22.61 -2.50
C LEU A 352 -2.69 -22.61 -2.22
N ARG A 353 -1.95 -23.58 -2.79
CA ARG A 353 -0.49 -23.66 -2.66
C ARG A 353 0.26 -22.70 -3.55
N ASP A 354 -0.40 -22.23 -4.62
CA ASP A 354 0.19 -21.27 -5.53
C ASP A 354 0.18 -19.86 -4.92
N ILE A 355 1.33 -19.21 -4.93
CA ILE A 355 1.44 -17.80 -4.51
C ILE A 355 1.32 -16.94 -5.77
N ASP A 356 0.09 -16.63 -6.17
CA ASP A 356 -0.22 -15.85 -7.35
C ASP A 356 -1.16 -14.67 -7.06
N THR A 357 -1.46 -13.90 -8.09
CA THR A 357 -2.30 -12.68 -8.00
C THR A 357 -3.77 -12.95 -7.68
N GLU A 358 -4.23 -14.19 -7.79
CA GLU A 358 -5.61 -14.60 -7.48
C GLU A 358 -5.79 -15.08 -6.02
N ARG A 359 -4.71 -15.12 -5.24
CA ARG A 359 -4.65 -15.75 -3.91
C ARG A 359 -5.79 -15.34 -2.97
N SER A 360 -6.14 -14.06 -2.88
CA SER A 360 -7.24 -13.60 -2.02
C SER A 360 -8.61 -14.13 -2.46
N PHE A 361 -8.82 -14.31 -3.75
CA PHE A 361 -10.05 -14.88 -4.33
C PHE A 361 -10.09 -16.40 -4.14
N VAL A 362 -8.94 -17.07 -4.28
CA VAL A 362 -8.79 -18.52 -4.01
C VAL A 362 -9.10 -18.83 -2.54
N VAL A 363 -8.59 -18.03 -1.62
CA VAL A 363 -8.90 -18.14 -0.17
C VAL A 363 -10.40 -17.99 0.07
N ALA A 364 -11.05 -17.00 -0.55
CA ALA A 364 -12.49 -16.81 -0.42
C ALA A 364 -13.28 -18.01 -0.96
N GLU A 365 -12.88 -18.59 -2.09
CA GLU A 365 -13.53 -19.78 -2.67
C GLU A 365 -13.34 -21.01 -1.78
N ALA A 366 -12.14 -21.22 -1.24
CA ALA A 366 -11.86 -22.32 -0.31
C ALA A 366 -12.76 -22.23 0.94
N LEU A 367 -12.88 -21.04 1.53
CA LEU A 367 -13.77 -20.80 2.67
C LEU A 367 -15.25 -21.04 2.31
N ARG A 368 -15.67 -20.67 1.08
CA ARG A 368 -17.04 -20.88 0.59
C ARG A 368 -17.39 -22.36 0.46
N ARG A 369 -16.42 -23.21 0.10
CA ARG A 369 -16.56 -24.66 0.05
C ARG A 369 -16.37 -25.36 1.39
N GLY A 370 -16.10 -24.60 2.48
CA GLY A 370 -15.99 -25.15 3.82
C GLY A 370 -14.61 -25.67 4.19
N VAL A 371 -13.56 -25.33 3.42
CA VAL A 371 -12.18 -25.58 3.84
C VAL A 371 -11.91 -24.81 5.13
N THR A 372 -11.30 -25.47 6.12
CA THR A 372 -11.09 -24.87 7.44
C THR A 372 -10.05 -23.74 7.39
N MET A 373 -10.19 -22.74 8.23
CA MET A 373 -9.20 -21.65 8.32
C MET A 373 -7.83 -22.15 8.75
N GLU A 374 -7.80 -23.16 9.61
CA GLU A 374 -6.58 -23.79 10.10
C GLU A 374 -5.80 -24.42 8.93
N HIS A 375 -6.48 -25.17 8.04
CA HIS A 375 -5.86 -25.75 6.86
C HIS A 375 -5.39 -24.65 5.88
N ILE A 376 -6.20 -23.64 5.61
CA ILE A 376 -5.80 -22.52 4.75
C ILE A 376 -4.58 -21.81 5.34
N HIS A 377 -4.56 -21.55 6.64
CA HIS A 377 -3.41 -20.97 7.33
C HIS A 377 -2.16 -21.85 7.23
N GLU A 378 -2.31 -23.16 7.45
CA GLU A 378 -1.20 -24.11 7.34
C GLU A 378 -0.55 -24.08 5.96
N VAL A 379 -1.37 -24.00 4.91
CA VAL A 379 -0.90 -24.00 3.52
C VAL A 379 -0.35 -22.64 3.10
N THR A 380 -1.05 -21.56 3.45
CA THR A 380 -0.75 -20.21 2.92
C THR A 380 0.09 -19.35 3.86
N LYS A 381 0.15 -19.69 5.14
CA LYS A 381 0.70 -18.88 6.24
C LYS A 381 0.04 -17.51 6.41
N ILE A 382 -1.08 -17.24 5.73
CA ILE A 382 -1.87 -16.02 5.97
C ILE A 382 -2.45 -16.08 7.38
N ASP A 383 -2.34 -14.97 8.12
CA ASP A 383 -2.83 -14.93 9.52
C ASP A 383 -4.33 -15.25 9.60
N ILE A 384 -4.71 -16.06 10.59
CA ILE A 384 -6.10 -16.50 10.82
C ILE A 384 -7.05 -15.31 10.99
N TRP A 385 -6.56 -14.17 11.50
CA TRP A 385 -7.37 -12.97 11.62
C TRP A 385 -7.88 -12.50 10.24
N PHE A 386 -7.01 -12.45 9.22
CA PHE A 386 -7.41 -12.09 7.85
C PHE A 386 -8.35 -13.12 7.25
N LEU A 387 -8.09 -14.41 7.45
CA LEU A 387 -8.97 -15.48 6.98
C LEU A 387 -10.38 -15.36 7.60
N LYS A 388 -10.46 -15.02 8.88
CA LYS A 388 -11.74 -14.77 9.56
C LYS A 388 -12.51 -13.58 8.97
N LYS A 389 -11.79 -12.53 8.57
CA LYS A 389 -12.39 -11.37 7.90
C LYS A 389 -12.93 -11.71 6.51
N VAL A 390 -12.17 -12.46 5.73
CA VAL A 390 -12.65 -12.99 4.43
C VAL A 390 -13.85 -13.93 4.64
N GLN A 391 -13.84 -14.78 5.65
CA GLN A 391 -14.97 -15.64 5.98
C GLN A 391 -16.25 -14.86 6.32
N ASN A 392 -16.14 -13.70 6.99
CA ASN A 392 -17.31 -12.85 7.26
C ASN A 392 -17.96 -12.38 5.95
N ILE A 393 -17.17 -12.01 4.95
CA ILE A 393 -17.67 -11.64 3.61
C ILE A 393 -18.35 -12.84 2.96
N VAL A 394 -17.72 -14.01 2.96
CA VAL A 394 -18.28 -15.25 2.39
C VAL A 394 -19.62 -15.62 3.06
N ARG A 395 -19.72 -15.50 4.38
CA ARG A 395 -20.97 -15.74 5.11
C ARG A 395 -22.09 -14.78 4.71
N MET A 396 -21.76 -13.50 4.50
CA MET A 396 -22.72 -12.51 4.02
C MET A 396 -23.17 -12.83 2.60
N GLU A 397 -22.28 -13.21 1.71
CA GLU A 397 -22.60 -13.65 0.35
C GLU A 397 -23.54 -14.87 0.36
N GLN A 398 -23.25 -15.88 1.18
CA GLN A 398 -24.07 -17.07 1.35
C GLN A 398 -25.46 -16.73 1.91
N LYS A 399 -25.53 -15.83 2.91
CA LYS A 399 -26.79 -15.34 3.46
C LYS A 399 -27.65 -14.67 2.39
N LEU A 400 -27.07 -13.80 1.57
CA LEU A 400 -27.78 -13.12 0.49
C LEU A 400 -28.25 -14.09 -0.61
N ARG A 401 -27.43 -15.06 -0.99
CA ARG A 401 -27.79 -16.09 -1.99
C ARG A 401 -28.93 -17.01 -1.52
N ALA A 402 -29.04 -17.20 -0.20
CA ALA A 402 -30.09 -18.04 0.37
C ALA A 402 -31.46 -17.32 0.51
N MET A 403 -31.57 -16.04 0.17
CA MET A 403 -32.79 -15.27 0.24
C MET A 403 -33.74 -15.59 -0.94
N ASP A 404 -35.04 -15.63 -0.65
CA ASP A 404 -36.08 -15.78 -1.67
C ASP A 404 -36.42 -14.42 -2.31
N GLY A 405 -35.45 -13.92 -3.11
CA GLY A 405 -35.58 -12.67 -3.83
C GLY A 405 -35.49 -11.40 -2.96
N ILE A 406 -35.63 -10.26 -3.62
CA ILE A 406 -35.44 -8.93 -3.00
C ILE A 406 -36.46 -8.63 -1.90
N ALA A 407 -37.63 -9.25 -1.92
CA ALA A 407 -38.66 -9.05 -0.92
C ALA A 407 -38.27 -9.57 0.48
N ALA A 408 -37.34 -10.54 0.53
CA ALA A 408 -36.80 -11.08 1.77
C ALA A 408 -35.66 -10.22 2.36
N LEU A 409 -35.17 -9.24 1.61
CA LEU A 409 -34.07 -8.38 2.03
C LEU A 409 -34.57 -7.25 2.94
N ASP A 410 -34.46 -7.45 4.25
CA ASP A 410 -34.84 -6.47 5.24
C ASP A 410 -33.79 -5.35 5.42
N ARG A 411 -34.21 -4.29 6.16
CA ARG A 411 -33.37 -3.12 6.42
C ARG A 411 -32.04 -3.49 7.14
N ASP A 412 -32.12 -4.38 8.10
CA ASP A 412 -30.97 -4.69 8.96
C ASP A 412 -29.94 -5.51 8.20
N THR A 413 -30.36 -6.48 7.41
CA THR A 413 -29.49 -7.25 6.52
C THR A 413 -28.89 -6.37 5.43
N LEU A 414 -29.70 -5.49 4.82
CA LEU A 414 -29.22 -4.51 3.84
C LEU A 414 -28.17 -3.57 4.45
N MET A 415 -28.42 -3.03 5.63
CA MET A 415 -27.50 -2.17 6.37
C MET A 415 -26.19 -2.91 6.70
N ALA A 416 -26.28 -4.15 7.19
CA ALA A 416 -25.12 -4.97 7.52
C ALA A 416 -24.25 -5.26 6.28
N ALA A 417 -24.89 -5.62 5.16
CA ALA A 417 -24.18 -5.84 3.90
C ALA A 417 -23.50 -4.56 3.39
N LYS A 418 -24.16 -3.41 3.48
CA LYS A 418 -23.59 -2.12 3.06
C LYS A 418 -22.45 -1.67 3.98
N LYS A 419 -22.56 -1.87 5.29
CA LYS A 419 -21.46 -1.63 6.24
C LYS A 419 -20.24 -2.51 5.96
N MET A 420 -20.46 -3.72 5.49
CA MET A 420 -19.39 -4.64 5.07
C MET A 420 -18.78 -4.26 3.70
N GLY A 421 -19.41 -3.37 2.94
CA GLY A 421 -18.92 -2.90 1.65
C GLY A 421 -19.45 -3.66 0.44
N VAL A 422 -20.45 -4.50 0.59
CA VAL A 422 -21.09 -5.23 -0.54
C VAL A 422 -21.71 -4.22 -1.51
N ALA A 423 -21.30 -4.27 -2.79
CA ALA A 423 -21.83 -3.41 -3.83
C ALA A 423 -23.27 -3.76 -4.18
N ASP A 424 -24.06 -2.78 -4.63
CA ASP A 424 -25.45 -3.01 -5.07
C ASP A 424 -25.51 -4.02 -6.22
N SER A 425 -24.52 -4.01 -7.13
CA SER A 425 -24.42 -4.96 -8.24
C SER A 425 -24.16 -6.40 -7.77
N ALA A 426 -23.29 -6.58 -6.80
CA ALA A 426 -22.99 -7.89 -6.20
C ALA A 426 -24.23 -8.41 -5.44
N MET A 427 -24.84 -7.55 -4.65
CA MET A 427 -26.06 -7.87 -3.90
C MET A 427 -27.19 -8.28 -4.81
N ALA A 428 -27.43 -7.52 -5.89
CA ALA A 428 -28.43 -7.81 -6.90
C ALA A 428 -28.23 -9.20 -7.54
N ARG A 429 -26.97 -9.53 -7.86
CA ARG A 429 -26.61 -10.85 -8.39
C ARG A 429 -26.88 -11.98 -7.39
N PHE A 430 -26.58 -11.78 -6.11
CA PHE A 430 -26.79 -12.79 -5.07
C PHE A 430 -28.27 -13.02 -4.78
N VAL A 431 -29.07 -11.95 -4.76
CA VAL A 431 -30.52 -12.01 -4.46
C VAL A 431 -31.37 -12.32 -5.70
N GLY A 432 -30.81 -12.23 -6.92
CA GLY A 432 -31.51 -12.51 -8.16
C GLY A 432 -32.43 -11.37 -8.64
N CYS A 433 -31.94 -10.10 -8.56
CA CYS A 433 -32.68 -8.92 -9.02
C CYS A 433 -31.79 -7.98 -9.84
N LYS A 434 -32.29 -6.80 -10.21
CA LYS A 434 -31.49 -5.78 -10.90
C LYS A 434 -30.79 -4.86 -9.89
N THR A 435 -29.62 -4.32 -10.25
CA THR A 435 -28.90 -3.35 -9.41
C THR A 435 -29.76 -2.13 -9.05
N ALA A 436 -30.59 -1.65 -9.98
CA ALA A 436 -31.51 -0.54 -9.73
C ALA A 436 -32.54 -0.86 -8.64
N ASP A 437 -32.96 -2.11 -8.52
CA ASP A 437 -33.94 -2.53 -7.51
C ASP A 437 -33.34 -2.45 -6.10
N ILE A 438 -32.05 -2.83 -5.96
CA ILE A 438 -31.31 -2.68 -4.70
C ILE A 438 -31.19 -1.21 -4.32
N ARG A 439 -30.83 -0.33 -5.27
CA ARG A 439 -30.74 1.10 -5.03
C ARG A 439 -32.09 1.68 -4.57
N MET A 440 -33.19 1.40 -5.25
CA MET A 440 -34.51 1.84 -4.85
C MET A 440 -34.90 1.32 -3.46
N LEU A 441 -34.53 0.06 -3.15
CA LEU A 441 -34.77 -0.51 -1.82
C LEU A 441 -33.98 0.24 -0.73
N ARG A 442 -32.68 0.56 -0.99
CA ARG A 442 -31.85 1.35 -0.07
C ARG A 442 -32.47 2.72 0.22
N GLU A 443 -32.87 3.44 -0.82
CA GLU A 443 -33.51 4.75 -0.71
C GLU A 443 -34.82 4.67 0.10
N ARG A 444 -35.68 3.69 -0.20
CA ARG A 444 -36.94 3.45 0.52
C ARG A 444 -36.73 3.14 2.00
N LEU A 445 -35.73 2.30 2.32
CA LEU A 445 -35.42 1.87 3.69
C LEU A 445 -34.47 2.84 4.42
N LYS A 446 -34.10 3.97 3.80
CA LYS A 446 -33.16 4.95 4.34
C LYS A 446 -31.80 4.35 4.71
N VAL A 447 -31.29 3.43 3.89
CA VAL A 447 -29.94 2.89 3.95
C VAL A 447 -29.08 3.69 2.98
N LEU A 448 -28.64 4.87 3.42
CA LEU A 448 -27.92 5.83 2.60
C LEU A 448 -26.44 5.87 3.01
N PRO A 449 -25.53 6.16 2.06
CA PRO A 449 -24.12 6.34 2.38
C PRO A 449 -23.93 7.58 3.22
N ALA A 450 -22.91 7.55 4.06
CA ALA A 450 -22.36 8.69 4.77
C ALA A 450 -20.88 8.82 4.44
N PHE A 451 -20.35 10.02 4.49
CA PHE A 451 -18.94 10.28 4.18
C PHE A 451 -18.23 10.80 5.41
N ARG A 452 -17.22 10.06 5.86
CA ARG A 452 -16.35 10.43 6.97
C ARG A 452 -15.07 11.08 6.46
N MET A 453 -14.55 12.00 7.25
CA MET A 453 -13.26 12.63 7.02
C MET A 453 -12.14 11.67 7.45
N VAL A 454 -11.03 11.70 6.75
CA VAL A 454 -9.77 11.09 7.21
C VAL A 454 -9.25 11.94 8.37
N ASP A 455 -9.56 11.52 9.58
CA ASP A 455 -9.21 12.20 10.83
C ASP A 455 -7.97 11.54 11.45
N THR A 456 -6.90 12.30 11.55
CA THR A 456 -5.62 11.86 12.10
C THR A 456 -5.41 12.27 13.55
N CYS A 457 -6.39 12.95 14.11
CA CYS A 457 -6.32 13.49 15.46
C CYS A 457 -6.99 12.57 16.50
N GLY A 458 -7.51 11.42 16.10
CA GLY A 458 -8.19 10.47 16.98
C GLY A 458 -9.42 11.03 17.70
N GLY A 459 -10.04 12.09 17.14
CA GLY A 459 -11.16 12.80 17.75
C GLY A 459 -10.78 13.75 18.91
N GLU A 460 -9.49 13.94 19.19
CA GLU A 460 -9.03 14.86 20.24
C GLU A 460 -9.14 16.34 19.84
N PHE A 461 -9.08 16.61 18.53
CA PHE A 461 -9.23 17.94 17.96
C PHE A 461 -10.24 17.91 16.81
N GLU A 462 -10.80 19.06 16.46
CA GLU A 462 -11.62 19.18 15.25
C GLU A 462 -10.71 18.98 14.02
N ALA A 463 -10.92 17.85 13.32
CA ALA A 463 -10.15 17.53 12.12
C ALA A 463 -10.54 18.47 10.98
N VAL A 464 -9.54 18.91 10.23
CA VAL A 464 -9.70 19.62 8.96
C VAL A 464 -8.85 18.89 7.93
N SER A 465 -9.48 18.05 7.13
CA SER A 465 -8.82 17.29 6.07
C SER A 465 -9.67 17.34 4.81
N PRO A 466 -9.08 17.46 3.62
CA PRO A 466 -9.83 17.41 2.37
C PRO A 466 -10.21 15.97 1.97
N TYR A 467 -9.80 14.96 2.72
CA TYR A 467 -9.95 13.55 2.40
C TYR A 467 -11.20 12.94 3.02
N PHE A 468 -12.01 12.30 2.19
CA PHE A 468 -13.26 11.66 2.60
C PHE A 468 -13.34 10.23 2.07
N TYR A 469 -14.08 9.38 2.79
CA TYR A 469 -14.43 8.01 2.40
C TYR A 469 -15.85 7.67 2.80
N SER A 470 -16.51 6.83 2.02
CA SER A 470 -17.89 6.42 2.28
C SER A 470 -17.98 5.33 3.35
N THR A 471 -19.06 5.38 4.11
CA THR A 471 -19.49 4.35 5.06
C THR A 471 -21.02 4.35 5.16
N TYR A 472 -21.58 3.56 6.08
CA TYR A 472 -23.02 3.48 6.33
C TYR A 472 -23.32 3.50 7.82
N GLY A 473 -24.48 4.08 8.20
CA GLY A 473 -24.95 4.06 9.58
C GLY A 473 -24.29 5.07 10.52
N THR A 474 -23.72 6.13 9.96
CA THR A 474 -23.18 7.29 10.69
C THR A 474 -23.70 8.59 10.06
N ALA A 475 -23.37 9.73 10.66
CA ALA A 475 -23.60 11.04 10.04
C ALA A 475 -22.53 11.33 8.98
N THR A 476 -22.88 12.11 7.96
CA THR A 476 -21.94 12.64 6.97
C THR A 476 -21.18 13.83 7.55
N GLU A 477 -19.84 13.82 7.43
CA GLU A 477 -18.94 14.91 7.81
C GLU A 477 -18.59 15.80 6.62
N ALA A 478 -18.76 15.32 5.39
CA ALA A 478 -18.57 16.11 4.18
C ALA A 478 -19.62 17.23 4.12
N LYS A 479 -19.13 18.47 3.98
CA LYS A 479 -19.99 19.66 3.90
C LYS A 479 -19.78 20.36 2.56
N ASN A 480 -20.87 20.65 1.86
CA ASN A 480 -20.85 21.51 0.70
C ASN A 480 -20.60 22.95 1.15
N SER A 481 -19.70 23.65 0.47
CA SER A 481 -19.35 25.05 0.79
C SER A 481 -20.43 26.07 0.41
N GLY A 482 -21.45 25.66 -0.36
CA GLY A 482 -22.44 26.55 -0.96
C GLY A 482 -21.97 27.25 -2.25
N ARG A 483 -20.71 27.08 -2.66
CA ARG A 483 -20.20 27.52 -3.96
C ARG A 483 -20.53 26.54 -5.07
N LYS A 484 -20.47 26.98 -6.33
CA LYS A 484 -20.63 26.06 -7.48
C LYS A 484 -19.50 25.04 -7.49
N THR A 485 -19.84 23.78 -7.38
CA THR A 485 -18.91 22.66 -7.32
C THR A 485 -18.79 21.97 -8.66
N VAL A 486 -17.58 21.60 -9.07
CA VAL A 486 -17.30 20.74 -10.22
C VAL A 486 -16.54 19.50 -9.73
N VAL A 487 -17.02 18.32 -10.12
CA VAL A 487 -16.37 17.04 -9.82
C VAL A 487 -15.50 16.62 -10.99
N VAL A 488 -14.26 16.23 -10.71
CA VAL A 488 -13.31 15.66 -11.67
C VAL A 488 -13.10 14.17 -11.34
N LEU A 489 -13.38 13.31 -12.30
CA LEU A 489 -13.13 11.87 -12.12
C LEU A 489 -11.68 11.55 -12.45
N GLY A 490 -11.00 10.88 -11.50
CA GLY A 490 -9.62 10.44 -11.64
C GLY A 490 -9.44 9.24 -12.58
N SER A 491 -8.18 8.81 -12.70
CA SER A 491 -7.78 7.74 -13.62
C SER A 491 -7.71 6.34 -12.99
N GLY A 492 -7.88 6.25 -11.66
CA GLY A 492 -7.70 4.99 -10.93
C GLY A 492 -6.25 4.54 -10.90
N PRO A 493 -5.97 3.22 -10.78
CA PRO A 493 -4.63 2.69 -10.69
C PRO A 493 -3.83 2.92 -11.97
N ILE A 494 -2.52 3.17 -11.83
CA ILE A 494 -1.59 3.18 -12.96
C ILE A 494 -1.55 1.78 -13.57
N ARG A 495 -1.63 1.72 -14.91
CA ARG A 495 -1.58 0.50 -15.68
C ARG A 495 -1.02 0.75 -17.08
N ILE A 496 -0.59 -0.30 -17.74
CA ILE A 496 -0.09 -0.18 -19.11
C ILE A 496 -1.17 0.38 -20.03
N GLY A 497 -0.84 1.50 -20.69
CA GLY A 497 -1.75 2.26 -21.57
C GLY A 497 -2.61 3.30 -20.83
N GLN A 498 -2.44 3.49 -19.52
CA GLN A 498 -3.08 4.55 -18.75
C GLN A 498 -2.19 4.92 -17.57
N GLY A 499 -1.25 5.82 -17.78
CA GLY A 499 -0.25 6.23 -16.82
C GLY A 499 -0.51 7.61 -16.22
N ILE A 500 0.57 8.25 -15.78
CA ILE A 500 0.56 9.51 -15.03
C ILE A 500 0.11 10.72 -15.86
N GLU A 501 0.09 10.64 -17.19
CA GLU A 501 -0.39 11.70 -18.07
C GLU A 501 -1.86 12.08 -17.81
N PHE A 502 -2.69 11.12 -17.42
CA PHE A 502 -4.09 11.38 -17.07
C PHE A 502 -4.21 12.07 -15.71
N ASP A 503 -3.34 11.72 -14.76
CA ASP A 503 -3.28 12.40 -13.48
C ASP A 503 -2.85 13.86 -13.65
N TYR A 504 -1.80 14.11 -14.44
CA TYR A 504 -1.36 15.45 -14.82
C TYR A 504 -2.51 16.30 -15.40
N CYS A 505 -3.27 15.75 -16.35
CA CYS A 505 -4.40 16.45 -16.95
C CYS A 505 -5.51 16.75 -15.92
N SER A 506 -5.81 15.81 -15.02
CA SER A 506 -6.79 15.98 -13.95
C SER A 506 -6.39 17.09 -12.98
N VAL A 507 -5.11 17.14 -12.58
CA VAL A 507 -4.57 18.18 -11.71
C VAL A 507 -4.67 19.57 -12.36
N HIS A 508 -4.26 19.70 -13.63
CA HIS A 508 -4.37 20.96 -14.35
C HIS A 508 -5.81 21.41 -14.57
N CYS A 509 -6.74 20.46 -14.79
CA CYS A 509 -8.17 20.75 -14.83
C CYS A 509 -8.65 21.36 -13.50
N VAL A 510 -8.31 20.73 -12.39
CA VAL A 510 -8.68 21.23 -11.04
C VAL A 510 -8.13 22.63 -10.81
N TRP A 511 -6.88 22.88 -11.11
CA TRP A 511 -6.28 24.21 -10.95
C TRP A 511 -6.93 25.27 -11.85
N ALA A 512 -7.33 24.91 -13.07
CA ALA A 512 -8.07 25.81 -13.95
C ALA A 512 -9.45 26.14 -13.37
N LEU A 513 -10.17 25.15 -12.86
CA LEU A 513 -11.47 25.33 -12.21
C LEU A 513 -11.38 26.19 -10.94
N LYS A 514 -10.38 25.96 -10.08
CA LYS A 514 -10.11 26.82 -8.91
C LYS A 514 -9.89 28.27 -9.30
N ARG A 515 -9.06 28.53 -10.32
CA ARG A 515 -8.84 29.91 -10.84
C ARG A 515 -10.11 30.52 -11.41
N ALA A 516 -11.03 29.73 -11.92
CA ALA A 516 -12.33 30.18 -12.40
C ALA A 516 -13.38 30.38 -11.29
N GLY A 517 -13.02 30.12 -10.02
CA GLY A 517 -13.87 30.38 -8.85
C GLY A 517 -14.81 29.22 -8.47
N PHE A 518 -14.59 28.03 -9.01
CA PHE A 518 -15.34 26.83 -8.61
C PHE A 518 -14.72 26.15 -7.40
N ASP A 519 -15.57 25.52 -6.59
CA ASP A 519 -15.14 24.46 -5.69
C ASP A 519 -14.83 23.22 -6.51
N THR A 520 -13.75 22.55 -6.16
CA THR A 520 -13.27 21.39 -6.89
C THR A 520 -13.30 20.15 -6.03
N VAL A 521 -13.83 19.09 -6.60
CA VAL A 521 -13.88 17.76 -5.99
C VAL A 521 -13.20 16.76 -6.91
N ILE A 522 -12.34 15.91 -6.37
CA ILE A 522 -11.79 14.77 -7.09
C ILE A 522 -12.36 13.48 -6.48
N ILE A 523 -12.69 12.50 -7.34
CA ILE A 523 -12.93 11.12 -6.96
C ILE A 523 -11.80 10.29 -7.57
N ASN A 524 -10.96 9.68 -6.74
CA ASN A 524 -9.86 8.83 -7.20
C ASN A 524 -9.47 7.83 -6.09
N ASN A 525 -8.69 6.80 -6.44
CA ASN A 525 -8.28 5.75 -5.51
C ASN A 525 -6.78 5.37 -5.61
N ASN A 526 -6.01 6.11 -6.39
CA ASN A 526 -4.57 5.87 -6.52
C ASN A 526 -3.79 6.77 -5.54
N PRO A 527 -3.07 6.21 -4.55
CA PRO A 527 -2.34 7.00 -3.56
C PRO A 527 -1.03 7.60 -4.11
N GLU A 528 -0.52 7.11 -5.23
CA GLU A 528 0.78 7.50 -5.80
C GLU A 528 0.69 8.71 -6.75
N THR A 529 -0.45 9.43 -6.78
CA THR A 529 -0.70 10.51 -7.75
C THR A 529 -0.88 11.86 -7.09
N VAL A 530 -0.55 12.93 -7.84
CA VAL A 530 -0.68 14.33 -7.37
C VAL A 530 -2.14 14.76 -7.27
N SER A 531 -3.04 14.16 -8.06
CA SER A 531 -4.48 14.45 -7.95
C SER A 531 -5.04 14.08 -6.57
N THR A 532 -4.41 13.16 -5.87
CA THR A 532 -4.78 12.74 -4.52
C THR A 532 -3.99 13.44 -3.42
N ASP A 533 -3.20 14.48 -3.73
CA ASP A 533 -2.55 15.31 -2.72
C ASP A 533 -3.55 16.29 -2.09
N PHE A 534 -3.36 16.58 -0.80
CA PHE A 534 -4.30 17.34 0.02
C PHE A 534 -4.50 18.81 -0.45
N ASP A 535 -3.57 19.35 -1.19
CA ASP A 535 -3.62 20.73 -1.69
C ASP A 535 -4.03 20.85 -3.17
N THR A 536 -4.37 19.73 -3.82
CA THR A 536 -4.80 19.74 -5.21
C THR A 536 -6.26 20.21 -5.35
N ALA A 537 -7.22 19.45 -4.80
CA ALA A 537 -8.64 19.81 -4.83
C ALA A 537 -9.10 20.37 -3.48
N ASP A 538 -10.30 20.97 -3.42
CA ASP A 538 -10.91 21.40 -2.17
C ASP A 538 -11.43 20.22 -1.36
N ARG A 539 -11.90 19.16 -2.03
CA ARG A 539 -12.28 17.87 -1.43
C ARG A 539 -11.86 16.73 -2.33
N LEU A 540 -11.46 15.62 -1.71
CA LEU A 540 -11.11 14.39 -2.39
C LEU A 540 -11.81 13.20 -1.72
N TYR A 541 -12.48 12.41 -2.54
CA TYR A 541 -13.09 11.16 -2.12
C TYR A 541 -12.24 9.98 -2.58
N PHE A 542 -11.70 9.23 -1.60
CA PHE A 542 -11.03 7.95 -1.85
C PHE A 542 -12.08 6.87 -2.05
N GLU A 543 -12.59 6.76 -3.28
CA GLU A 543 -13.67 5.86 -3.61
C GLU A 543 -13.38 5.09 -4.90
N PRO A 544 -13.98 3.90 -5.06
CA PRO A 544 -13.96 3.20 -6.33
C PRO A 544 -14.59 4.04 -7.44
N LEU A 545 -14.03 3.96 -8.64
CA LEU A 545 -14.57 4.65 -9.82
C LEU A 545 -15.61 3.74 -10.50
N THR A 546 -16.69 3.44 -9.77
CA THR A 546 -17.86 2.67 -10.22
C THR A 546 -19.10 3.56 -10.30
N PRO A 547 -20.14 3.17 -11.06
CA PRO A 547 -21.38 3.95 -11.10
C PRO A 547 -21.99 4.19 -9.72
N GLU A 548 -22.05 3.17 -8.85
CA GLU A 548 -22.60 3.28 -7.49
C GLU A 548 -21.81 4.27 -6.64
N ASP A 549 -20.49 4.06 -6.53
CA ASP A 549 -19.66 4.83 -5.62
C ASP A 549 -19.57 6.31 -6.08
N VAL A 550 -19.48 6.55 -7.39
CA VAL A 550 -19.47 7.91 -7.95
C VAL A 550 -20.82 8.61 -7.74
N MET A 551 -21.95 7.93 -8.01
CA MET A 551 -23.27 8.53 -7.80
C MET A 551 -23.50 8.92 -6.35
N ASN A 552 -23.05 8.10 -5.39
CA ASN A 552 -23.14 8.40 -3.96
C ASN A 552 -22.42 9.72 -3.61
N VAL A 553 -21.27 10.02 -4.24
CA VAL A 553 -20.57 11.30 -4.05
C VAL A 553 -21.30 12.44 -4.74
N LEU A 554 -21.79 12.25 -5.98
CA LEU A 554 -22.50 13.31 -6.71
C LEU A 554 -23.78 13.74 -5.98
N GLU A 555 -24.48 12.79 -5.32
CA GLU A 555 -25.68 13.09 -4.52
C GLU A 555 -25.39 13.98 -3.30
N ILE A 556 -24.21 13.87 -2.69
CA ILE A 556 -23.80 14.74 -1.57
C ILE A 556 -23.29 16.09 -2.08
N GLU A 557 -22.46 16.07 -3.12
CA GLU A 557 -21.80 17.29 -3.62
C GLU A 557 -22.71 18.16 -4.47
N GLN A 558 -23.75 17.62 -5.09
CA GLN A 558 -24.67 18.33 -5.98
C GLN A 558 -23.94 19.26 -6.97
N PRO A 559 -22.99 18.72 -7.77
CA PRO A 559 -22.14 19.54 -8.63
C PRO A 559 -22.93 20.16 -9.79
N VAL A 560 -22.45 21.30 -10.30
CA VAL A 560 -22.99 21.92 -11.52
C VAL A 560 -22.50 21.21 -12.79
N GLY A 561 -21.50 20.33 -12.66
CA GLY A 561 -20.98 19.52 -13.77
C GLY A 561 -19.92 18.52 -13.31
N VAL A 562 -19.71 17.51 -14.13
CA VAL A 562 -18.73 16.44 -13.92
C VAL A 562 -17.78 16.34 -15.11
N VAL A 563 -16.48 16.35 -14.86
CA VAL A 563 -15.45 16.19 -15.89
C VAL A 563 -15.02 14.72 -15.96
N CYS A 564 -15.35 14.05 -17.06
CA CYS A 564 -15.01 12.63 -17.31
C CYS A 564 -13.84 12.46 -18.28
N GLN A 565 -13.35 13.54 -18.90
CA GLN A 565 -12.41 13.46 -20.04
C GLN A 565 -10.99 13.09 -19.59
N PHE A 566 -10.52 13.63 -18.47
CA PHE A 566 -9.10 13.56 -18.10
C PHE A 566 -8.71 12.30 -17.33
N GLY A 567 -9.66 11.54 -16.80
CA GLY A 567 -9.40 10.28 -16.10
C GLY A 567 -9.22 9.05 -17.02
N GLY A 568 -8.97 9.26 -18.31
CA GLY A 568 -8.76 8.18 -19.29
C GLY A 568 -9.97 7.27 -19.43
N GLN A 569 -9.72 6.00 -19.76
CA GLN A 569 -10.78 4.99 -19.97
C GLN A 569 -11.60 4.73 -18.70
N THR A 570 -11.02 4.91 -17.54
CA THR A 570 -11.69 4.74 -16.25
C THR A 570 -12.84 5.73 -16.09
N ALA A 571 -12.56 7.02 -16.26
CA ALA A 571 -13.55 8.07 -16.11
C ALA A 571 -14.56 8.11 -17.27
N ILE A 572 -14.10 7.91 -18.52
CA ILE A 572 -14.99 8.01 -19.68
C ILE A 572 -16.09 6.93 -19.69
N LYS A 573 -15.83 5.75 -19.13
CA LYS A 573 -16.84 4.69 -18.98
C LYS A 573 -18.01 5.11 -18.10
N LEU A 574 -17.81 6.06 -17.20
CA LEU A 574 -18.82 6.55 -16.26
C LEU A 574 -19.70 7.66 -16.85
N ALA A 575 -19.29 8.27 -17.98
CA ALA A 575 -19.99 9.41 -18.58
C ALA A 575 -21.48 9.12 -18.88
N LYS A 576 -21.79 7.90 -19.32
CA LYS A 576 -23.18 7.47 -19.58
C LYS A 576 -24.00 7.47 -18.28
N ALA A 577 -23.49 6.83 -17.24
CA ALA A 577 -24.18 6.74 -15.95
C ALA A 577 -24.36 8.13 -15.30
N VAL A 578 -23.34 9.00 -15.38
CA VAL A 578 -23.38 10.39 -14.90
C VAL A 578 -24.50 11.16 -15.61
N ARG A 579 -24.59 11.08 -16.95
CA ARG A 579 -25.63 11.75 -17.73
C ARG A 579 -27.03 11.19 -17.43
N GLU A 580 -27.18 9.88 -17.31
CA GLU A 580 -28.46 9.23 -16.97
C GLU A 580 -28.95 9.61 -15.58
N ALA A 581 -28.04 9.95 -14.66
CA ALA A 581 -28.36 10.47 -13.33
C ALA A 581 -28.69 11.99 -13.31
N GLY A 582 -28.60 12.68 -14.44
CA GLY A 582 -29.01 14.08 -14.59
C GLY A 582 -27.89 15.11 -14.37
N TYR A 583 -26.62 14.72 -14.39
CA TYR A 583 -25.45 15.60 -14.24
C TYR A 583 -24.79 15.92 -15.58
#